data_59efc8c668b6424dc90e1b7b091c3f5f
#
_entry.id   59efc8c668b6424dc90e1b7b091c3f5f
#
_cell.length_a   1.000
_cell.length_b   1.000
_cell.length_c   1.000
_cell.angle_alpha   90.00
_cell.angle_beta   90.00
_cell.angle_gamma   90.00
#
_symmetry.space_group_name_H-M   'P 1'
#
loop_
_entity.id
_entity.type
_entity.pdbx_description
1 polymer ?
#
loop_
_entity_poly.entity_id
_entity_poly.type
_entity_poly.pdbx_seq_one_letter_code
_entity_poly.pdbx_strand_id
1 'polypeptide(L)' 'DLAVDASGEPFTQLQILDTAGGGPFDAQGVVEFAAHYPGGVMRERSHFERRAGRWVYVDGVIR' A
#
# COMPACT_ATOMS: atom_id res chain seq x y z
N ASP A 1 -5.84 -6.75 7.95
CA ASP A 1 -5.62 -6.66 6.51
C ASP A 1 -5.40 -5.23 6.08
N LEU A 2 -4.44 -5.04 5.20
CA LEU A 2 -4.23 -3.77 4.55
C LEU A 2 -5.05 -3.76 3.25
N ALA A 3 -5.99 -2.83 3.15
CA ALA A 3 -6.81 -2.67 1.96
C ALA A 3 -6.41 -1.39 1.25
N VAL A 4 -6.15 -1.50 -0.04
CA VAL A 4 -5.88 -0.34 -0.90
C VAL A 4 -7.09 -0.17 -1.80
N ASP A 5 -7.77 0.97 -1.64
CA ASP A 5 -8.94 1.29 -2.44
C ASP A 5 -8.54 2.24 -3.55
N ALA A 6 -8.60 1.75 -4.79
CA ALA A 6 -8.31 2.53 -5.97
C ALA A 6 -9.57 2.98 -6.70
N SER A 7 -10.74 2.81 -6.09
CA SER A 7 -12.00 3.22 -6.73
C SER A 7 -12.02 4.73 -6.91
N GLY A 8 -12.45 5.19 -8.07
CA GLY A 8 -12.46 6.60 -8.42
C GLY A 8 -11.14 7.13 -8.96
N GLU A 9 -10.08 6.34 -8.92
CA GLU A 9 -8.79 6.71 -9.47
C GLU A 9 -8.69 6.28 -10.95
N PRO A 10 -7.87 7.00 -11.75
CA PRO A 10 -7.70 6.62 -13.15
C PRO A 10 -6.76 5.43 -13.36
N PHE A 11 -6.61 4.59 -12.34
CA PHE A 11 -5.78 3.41 -12.43
C PHE A 11 -6.56 2.26 -13.05
N THR A 12 -5.93 1.56 -13.98
CA THR A 12 -6.54 0.41 -14.64
C THR A 12 -6.22 -0.90 -13.92
N GLN A 13 -5.18 -0.92 -13.11
CA GLN A 13 -4.76 -2.12 -12.38
C GLN A 13 -3.90 -1.73 -11.19
N LEU A 14 -4.13 -2.40 -10.08
CA LEU A 14 -3.25 -2.32 -8.90
C LEU A 14 -2.62 -3.69 -8.70
N GLN A 15 -1.30 -3.72 -8.56
CA GLN A 15 -0.56 -4.94 -8.36
C GLN A 15 0.28 -4.84 -7.09
N ILE A 16 0.09 -5.78 -6.17
CA ILE A 16 0.93 -5.87 -4.98
C ILE A 16 2.22 -6.58 -5.36
N LEU A 17 3.35 -5.90 -5.16
CA LEU A 17 4.66 -6.41 -5.52
C LEU A 17 5.34 -7.10 -4.36
N ASP A 18 5.19 -6.56 -3.14
CA ASP A 18 5.85 -7.10 -1.96
C ASP A 18 5.13 -6.63 -0.71
N THR A 19 5.23 -7.41 0.35
CA THR A 19 4.74 -7.04 1.68
C THR A 19 5.73 -7.49 2.73
N ALA A 20 5.81 -6.72 3.82
CA ALA A 20 6.64 -7.07 4.96
C ALA A 20 5.91 -6.65 6.23
N GLY A 21 5.86 -7.53 7.23
CA GLY A 21 5.11 -7.29 8.45
C GLY A 21 3.60 -7.27 8.19
N GLY A 22 2.88 -6.51 9.00
CA GLY A 22 1.43 -6.36 8.82
C GLY A 22 0.59 -7.53 9.32
N GLY A 23 1.20 -8.50 9.98
CA GLY A 23 0.49 -9.63 10.57
C GLY A 23 -0.27 -9.23 11.84
N PRO A 24 -1.07 -10.16 12.41
CA PRO A 24 -1.94 -9.81 13.54
C PRO A 24 -1.17 -9.41 14.81
N PHE A 25 0.11 -9.80 14.91
CA PHE A 25 0.94 -9.45 16.06
C PHE A 25 1.99 -8.38 15.73
N ASP A 26 2.00 -7.86 14.51
CA ASP A 26 2.96 -6.84 14.11
C ASP A 26 2.40 -5.45 14.39
N ALA A 27 3.30 -4.54 14.78
CA ALA A 27 2.96 -3.14 14.99
C ALA A 27 3.19 -2.30 13.74
N GLN A 28 3.89 -2.84 12.76
CA GLN A 28 4.24 -2.14 11.53
C GLN A 28 4.09 -3.07 10.33
N GLY A 29 3.84 -2.49 9.18
CA GLY A 29 3.77 -3.22 7.92
C GLY A 29 4.18 -2.33 6.77
N VAL A 30 4.68 -2.94 5.72
CA VAL A 30 5.08 -2.27 4.49
C VAL A 30 4.41 -2.96 3.32
N VAL A 31 3.87 -2.17 2.39
CA VAL A 31 3.33 -2.67 1.14
C VAL A 31 3.99 -1.93 -0.01
N GLU A 32 4.59 -2.68 -0.92
CA GLU A 32 5.07 -2.13 -2.19
C GLU A 32 4.10 -2.52 -3.29
N PHE A 33 3.67 -1.56 -4.08
CA PHE A 33 2.70 -1.82 -5.13
C PHE A 33 2.99 -1.02 -6.39
N ALA A 34 2.46 -1.51 -7.50
CA ALA A 34 2.47 -0.81 -8.77
C ALA A 34 1.01 -0.49 -9.14
N ALA A 35 0.76 0.76 -9.46
CA ALA A 35 -0.55 1.20 -9.94
C ALA A 35 -0.43 1.58 -11.41
N HIS A 36 -1.14 0.85 -12.26
CA HIS A 36 -1.13 1.08 -13.70
C HIS A 36 -2.21 2.08 -14.08
N TYR A 37 -1.86 3.01 -14.95
CA TYR A 37 -2.81 4.01 -15.44
C TYR A 37 -2.53 4.27 -16.92
N PRO A 38 -3.47 4.90 -17.64
CA PRO A 38 -3.22 5.24 -19.03
C PRO A 38 -1.98 6.15 -19.14
N GLY A 39 -0.96 5.68 -19.85
CA GLY A 39 0.28 6.42 -20.01
C GLY A 39 1.44 5.96 -19.15
N GLY A 40 1.22 5.03 -18.19
CA GLY A 40 2.36 4.58 -17.41
C GLY A 40 2.01 3.74 -16.20
N VAL A 41 2.99 3.62 -15.32
CA VAL A 41 2.88 2.90 -14.07
C VAL A 41 3.55 3.70 -12.96
N MET A 42 2.91 3.74 -11.80
CA MET A 42 3.47 4.33 -10.59
C MET A 42 3.77 3.21 -9.61
N ARG A 43 4.95 3.24 -8.99
CA ARG A 43 5.33 2.30 -7.95
C ARG A 43 5.53 3.07 -6.65
N GLU A 44 5.03 2.50 -5.57
CA GLU A 44 5.16 3.11 -4.25
C GLU A 44 5.42 2.02 -3.21
N ARG A 45 6.26 2.36 -2.24
CA ARG A 45 6.46 1.56 -1.05
C ARG A 45 5.88 2.33 0.13
N SER A 46 4.80 1.81 0.70
CA SER A 46 4.04 2.48 1.76
C SER A 46 4.27 1.82 3.10
N HIS A 47 4.42 2.63 4.12
CA HIS A 47 4.65 2.19 5.50
C HIS A 47 3.41 2.46 6.32
N PHE A 48 2.97 1.44 7.05
CA PHE A 48 1.79 1.48 7.92
C PHE A 48 2.17 1.13 9.34
N GLU A 49 1.45 1.70 10.29
CA GLU A 49 1.59 1.35 11.70
C GLU A 49 0.25 0.97 12.29
N ARG A 50 0.27 0.07 13.28
CA ARG A 50 -0.92 -0.25 14.04
C ARG A 50 -1.04 0.71 15.21
N ARG A 51 -2.15 1.43 15.26
CA ARG A 51 -2.46 2.36 16.34
C ARG A 51 -3.88 2.11 16.83
N ALA A 52 -4.03 1.86 18.13
CA ALA A 52 -5.33 1.56 18.73
C ALA A 52 -6.07 0.42 18.01
N GLY A 53 -5.34 -0.62 17.60
CA GLY A 53 -5.90 -1.77 16.90
C GLY A 53 -6.21 -1.54 15.43
N ARG A 54 -5.82 -0.41 14.87
CA ARG A 54 -6.11 -0.05 13.47
C ARG A 54 -4.82 0.22 12.70
N TRP A 55 -4.80 -0.19 11.44
CA TRP A 55 -3.71 0.13 10.54
C TRP A 55 -3.85 1.54 10.02
N VAL A 56 -2.78 2.32 10.15
CA VAL A 56 -2.74 3.73 9.76
C VAL A 56 -1.58 3.93 8.81
N TYR A 57 -1.83 4.60 7.69
CA TYR A 57 -0.77 4.99 6.76
C TYR A 57 0.14 6.01 7.43
N VAL A 58 1.45 5.80 7.33
CA VAL A 58 2.45 6.71 7.91
C VAL A 58 3.12 7.53 6.81
N ASP A 59 3.74 6.85 5.86
CA ASP A 59 4.41 7.51 4.75
C ASP A 59 4.57 6.54 3.58
N GLY A 60 5.02 7.08 2.47
CA GLY A 60 5.31 6.29 1.29
C GLY A 60 6.39 6.93 0.47
N VAL A 61 7.09 6.10 -0.30
CA VAL A 61 8.16 6.53 -1.20
C VAL A 61 7.79 6.09 -2.61
N ILE A 62 7.74 7.03 -3.53
CA ILE A 62 7.56 6.74 -4.96
C ILE A 62 8.88 6.20 -5.50
N ARG A 63 8.80 5.10 -6.23
CA ARG A 63 9.99 4.37 -6.69
C ARG A 63 10.12 4.44 -8.21
#